data_62c9c14ea31ad6fae3eec786ee7ccd77
#
_entry.id   62c9c14ea31ad6fae3eec786ee7ccd77
#
_cell.length_a   1.000
_cell.length_b   1.000
_cell.length_c   1.000
_cell.angle_alpha   90.00
_cell.angle_beta   90.00
_cell.angle_gamma   90.00
#
_symmetry.space_group_name_H-M   'P 1'
#
loop_
_entity.id
_entity.type
_entity.pdbx_description
1 polymer ?
#
loop_
_entity_poly.entity_id
_entity_poly.type
_entity_poly.pdbx_seq_one_letter_code
_entity_poly.pdbx_strand_id
1 'polypeptide(L)'
;MQKFTTLKSIPAYLPIVNIDTDMIIPKQFLKTIKRTGLGKSLFFEMRYDENGKIIDDFILNKDPFNNSKILIAGKNFGCGSSREHAPWALLDFGITCVISSSFADIFYNNCFKNGILPIILNEEKIKELSEYANRKESISVDLNDEKIVYGNNEVKFKVHSFKKKCLLEGLDDIALSLKKSNKIEKFEEDLKRIKPWIINDKSKKKKNLTTSRRWNRSRSNSRG
;
A
#
# COMPACT_ATOMS: atom_id res chain seq x y z
N MET A 1 -3.75 -4.11 7.63
CA MET A 1 -4.20 -2.96 6.79
C MET A 1 -5.63 -2.55 7.09
N GLN A 2 -6.12 -1.39 6.62
CA GLN A 2 -7.52 -0.98 6.80
C GLN A 2 -8.46 -1.84 5.95
N LYS A 3 -9.65 -2.17 6.48
CA LYS A 3 -10.68 -2.89 5.73
C LYS A 3 -11.28 -1.99 4.66
N PHE A 4 -11.49 -2.56 3.47
CA PHE A 4 -12.18 -1.90 2.37
C PHE A 4 -13.53 -2.59 2.14
N THR A 5 -14.63 -1.88 2.31
CA THR A 5 -15.99 -2.41 2.05
C THR A 5 -16.70 -1.58 0.99
N THR A 6 -17.10 -0.38 1.36
CA THR A 6 -17.77 0.58 0.50
C THR A 6 -17.05 1.92 0.60
N LEU A 7 -16.86 2.59 -0.53
CA LEU A 7 -16.16 3.87 -0.64
C LEU A 7 -17.01 4.84 -1.47
N LYS A 8 -17.38 5.98 -0.90
CA LYS A 8 -18.04 7.07 -1.61
C LYS A 8 -17.13 8.29 -1.64
N SER A 9 -16.87 8.83 -2.84
CA SER A 9 -16.01 10.01 -3.02
C SER A 9 -16.30 10.66 -4.37
N ILE A 10 -16.00 11.94 -4.50
CA ILE A 10 -15.83 12.60 -5.79
C ILE A 10 -14.50 12.09 -6.36
N PRO A 11 -14.50 11.45 -7.55
CA PRO A 11 -13.27 10.92 -8.11
C PRO A 11 -12.42 12.03 -8.72
N ALA A 12 -11.10 11.93 -8.59
CA ALA A 12 -10.16 12.75 -9.35
C ALA A 12 -9.89 12.06 -10.69
N TYR A 13 -9.95 12.78 -11.82
CA TYR A 13 -9.65 12.25 -13.14
C TYR A 13 -8.30 12.75 -13.67
N LEU A 14 -7.39 11.82 -13.91
CA LEU A 14 -6.05 12.07 -14.43
C LEU A 14 -5.87 11.32 -15.76
N PRO A 15 -6.18 11.95 -16.91
CA PRO A 15 -6.23 11.30 -18.24
C PRO A 15 -4.84 11.06 -18.85
N ILE A 16 -3.85 10.74 -18.03
CA ILE A 16 -2.48 10.49 -18.48
C ILE A 16 -2.28 8.99 -18.60
N VAL A 17 -1.82 8.55 -19.77
CA VAL A 17 -1.44 7.16 -20.03
C VAL A 17 0.01 6.91 -19.61
N ASN A 18 0.34 5.64 -19.32
CA ASN A 18 1.69 5.23 -18.94
C ASN A 18 2.25 6.02 -17.73
N ILE A 19 1.40 6.34 -16.76
CA ILE A 19 1.87 6.90 -15.50
C ILE A 19 2.78 5.85 -14.84
N ASP A 20 4.07 6.13 -14.81
CA ASP A 20 5.06 5.25 -14.21
C ASP A 20 5.24 5.52 -12.71
N THR A 21 5.99 4.63 -12.06
CA THR A 21 6.22 4.73 -10.61
C THR A 21 7.11 5.89 -10.21
N ASP A 22 7.94 6.45 -11.13
CA ASP A 22 8.70 7.68 -10.89
C ASP A 22 7.80 8.91 -10.94
N MET A 23 6.82 8.94 -11.84
CA MET A 23 5.79 9.98 -11.87
C MET A 23 4.92 9.94 -10.61
N ILE A 24 4.56 8.74 -10.11
CA ILE A 24 3.76 8.59 -8.89
C ILE A 24 4.56 9.05 -7.67
N ILE A 25 5.81 8.61 -7.53
CA ILE A 25 6.73 9.04 -6.47
C ILE A 25 8.17 9.07 -6.98
N PRO A 26 8.78 10.27 -7.13
CA PRO A 26 10.14 10.42 -7.60
C PRO A 26 11.17 9.75 -6.69
N LYS A 27 12.24 9.23 -7.31
CA LYS A 27 13.27 8.41 -6.62
C LYS A 27 13.94 9.08 -5.42
N GLN A 28 14.01 10.43 -5.37
CA GLN A 28 14.60 11.15 -4.25
C GLN A 28 13.83 10.93 -2.93
N PHE A 29 12.55 10.54 -2.98
CA PHE A 29 11.71 10.28 -1.82
C PHE A 29 11.71 8.82 -1.35
N LEU A 30 12.43 7.93 -2.03
CA LEU A 30 12.46 6.49 -1.73
C LEU A 30 13.42 6.11 -0.58
N LYS A 31 14.11 7.05 0.02
CA LYS A 31 15.09 6.80 1.10
C LYS A 31 14.44 6.42 2.43
N THR A 32 13.15 6.62 2.58
CA THR A 32 12.42 6.31 3.82
C THR A 32 11.88 4.90 3.82
N ILE A 33 11.91 4.25 4.98
CA ILE A 33 11.21 2.98 5.24
C ILE A 33 9.83 3.20 5.88
N LYS A 34 9.48 4.45 6.20
CA LYS A 34 8.19 4.81 6.79
C LYS A 34 7.14 4.89 5.70
N ARG A 35 5.97 4.34 5.97
CA ARG A 35 4.81 4.36 5.06
C ARG A 35 3.99 5.65 5.14
N THR A 36 4.36 6.58 6.04
CA THR A 36 3.67 7.85 6.29
C THR A 36 4.56 9.02 5.92
N GLY A 37 3.95 10.16 5.54
CA GLY A 37 4.63 11.37 5.09
C GLY A 37 4.94 11.38 3.59
N LEU A 38 4.58 10.33 2.85
CA LEU A 38 4.81 10.22 1.40
C LEU A 38 3.72 10.87 0.55
N GLY A 39 2.53 11.11 1.10
CA GLY A 39 1.43 11.76 0.40
C GLY A 39 1.76 13.15 -0.12
N LYS A 40 2.66 13.88 0.56
CA LYS A 40 3.20 15.16 0.10
C LYS A 40 4.02 15.03 -1.18
N SER A 41 4.64 13.87 -1.38
CA SER A 41 5.51 13.56 -2.51
C SER A 41 4.76 12.83 -3.65
N LEU A 42 3.47 12.54 -3.47
CA LEU A 42 2.64 11.95 -4.52
C LEU A 42 2.57 12.91 -5.71
N PHE A 43 2.92 12.43 -6.90
CA PHE A 43 2.96 13.21 -8.15
C PHE A 43 3.75 14.52 -8.00
N PHE A 44 4.87 14.49 -7.28
CA PHE A 44 5.58 15.69 -6.84
C PHE A 44 5.91 16.64 -8.01
N GLU A 45 6.45 16.11 -9.11
CA GLU A 45 6.86 16.90 -10.28
C GLU A 45 5.66 17.48 -11.07
N MET A 46 4.45 16.97 -10.83
CA MET A 46 3.21 17.48 -11.42
C MET A 46 2.47 18.44 -10.49
N ARG A 47 2.69 18.28 -9.17
CA ARG A 47 1.99 19.06 -8.14
C ARG A 47 2.73 20.31 -7.73
N TYR A 48 4.03 20.35 -7.94
CA TYR A 48 4.87 21.44 -7.52
C TYR A 48 5.80 21.88 -8.66
N ASP A 49 6.05 23.19 -8.74
CA ASP A 49 7.04 23.73 -9.65
C ASP A 49 8.49 23.54 -9.13
N GLU A 50 9.47 23.99 -9.88
CA GLU A 50 10.92 23.90 -9.55
C GLU A 50 11.27 24.64 -8.24
N ASN A 51 10.45 25.61 -7.81
CA ASN A 51 10.62 26.38 -6.58
C ASN A 51 9.83 25.76 -5.40
N GLY A 52 9.16 24.62 -5.62
CA GLY A 52 8.32 23.96 -4.62
C GLY A 52 6.96 24.62 -4.39
N LYS A 53 6.54 25.55 -5.27
CA LYS A 53 5.22 26.15 -5.22
C LYS A 53 4.18 25.23 -5.83
N ILE A 54 2.99 25.20 -5.25
CA ILE A 54 1.87 24.39 -5.71
C ILE A 54 1.44 24.84 -7.13
N ILE A 55 1.29 23.86 -8.03
CA ILE A 55 0.72 24.06 -9.37
C ILE A 55 -0.80 23.92 -9.23
N ASP A 56 -1.50 25.06 -9.22
CA ASP A 56 -2.95 25.11 -9.00
C ASP A 56 -3.75 24.35 -10.07
N ASP A 57 -3.20 24.22 -11.28
CA ASP A 57 -3.86 23.51 -12.39
C ASP A 57 -3.84 21.99 -12.29
N PHE A 58 -3.00 21.40 -11.47
CA PHE A 58 -2.99 19.97 -11.30
C PHE A 58 -4.21 19.47 -10.51
N ILE A 59 -4.89 18.43 -11.00
CA ILE A 59 -6.19 17.99 -10.50
C ILE A 59 -6.20 17.73 -8.98
N LEU A 60 -5.17 17.07 -8.42
CA LEU A 60 -5.12 16.75 -7.00
C LEU A 60 -4.74 17.95 -6.09
N ASN A 61 -4.47 19.11 -6.67
CA ASN A 61 -4.28 20.36 -5.92
C ASN A 61 -5.57 21.20 -5.86
N LYS A 62 -6.60 20.83 -6.66
CA LYS A 62 -7.88 21.56 -6.74
C LYS A 62 -8.92 20.98 -5.77
N ASP A 63 -9.72 21.86 -5.17
CA ASP A 63 -10.93 21.45 -4.46
C ASP A 63 -12.04 21.03 -5.46
N PRO A 64 -12.77 19.94 -5.20
CA PRO A 64 -12.71 19.02 -4.05
C PRO A 64 -11.77 17.81 -4.23
N PHE A 65 -10.98 17.76 -5.31
CA PHE A 65 -10.18 16.60 -5.70
C PHE A 65 -8.95 16.36 -4.81
N ASN A 66 -8.49 17.40 -4.09
CA ASN A 66 -7.43 17.30 -3.09
C ASN A 66 -7.79 16.37 -1.91
N ASN A 67 -9.07 16.07 -1.73
CA ASN A 67 -9.58 15.12 -0.75
C ASN A 67 -10.17 13.86 -1.39
N SER A 68 -9.93 13.64 -2.68
CA SER A 68 -10.45 12.47 -3.38
C SER A 68 -9.84 11.18 -2.86
N LYS A 69 -10.69 10.18 -2.64
CA LYS A 69 -10.28 8.81 -2.29
C LYS A 69 -10.27 7.87 -3.49
N ILE A 70 -10.74 8.33 -4.65
CA ILE A 70 -10.85 7.57 -5.89
C ILE A 70 -10.08 8.32 -6.97
N LEU A 71 -9.11 7.66 -7.60
CA LEU A 71 -8.38 8.16 -8.75
C LEU A 71 -8.82 7.39 -10.00
N ILE A 72 -9.32 8.10 -11.02
CA ILE A 72 -9.54 7.55 -12.36
C ILE A 72 -8.33 7.95 -13.20
N ALA A 73 -7.62 6.97 -13.75
CA ALA A 73 -6.35 7.18 -14.44
C ALA A 73 -6.38 6.60 -15.86
N GLY A 74 -5.47 7.08 -16.69
CA GLY A 74 -5.27 6.54 -18.02
C GLY A 74 -4.69 5.13 -18.03
N LYS A 75 -4.59 4.54 -19.22
CA LYS A 75 -4.09 3.18 -19.47
C LYS A 75 -2.66 2.97 -18.96
N ASN A 76 -2.37 1.70 -18.57
CA ASN A 76 -1.04 1.23 -18.14
C ASN A 76 -0.51 1.99 -16.92
N PHE A 77 -1.37 2.16 -15.90
CA PHE A 77 -1.01 2.87 -14.67
C PHE A 77 -0.04 2.07 -13.80
N GLY A 78 0.96 2.74 -13.24
CA GLY A 78 1.97 2.15 -12.36
C GLY A 78 3.03 1.34 -13.10
N CYS A 79 3.28 1.64 -14.39
CA CYS A 79 4.36 1.03 -15.16
C CYS A 79 5.76 1.43 -14.61
N GLY A 80 6.83 0.89 -15.22
CA GLY A 80 8.20 1.15 -14.80
C GLY A 80 8.68 0.23 -13.68
N SER A 81 9.52 0.76 -12.81
CA SER A 81 10.20 -0.03 -11.76
C SER A 81 9.23 -0.50 -10.67
N SER A 82 9.52 -1.69 -10.10
CA SER A 82 8.75 -2.20 -8.95
C SER A 82 9.04 -1.38 -7.69
N ARG A 83 8.12 -0.48 -7.33
CA ARG A 83 8.25 0.39 -6.15
C ARG A 83 7.03 0.28 -5.26
N GLU A 84 7.21 -0.27 -4.08
CA GLU A 84 6.14 -0.35 -3.09
C GLU A 84 5.78 1.03 -2.50
N HIS A 85 6.69 2.00 -2.59
CA HIS A 85 6.46 3.39 -2.19
C HIS A 85 5.36 4.07 -3.00
N ALA A 86 5.11 3.66 -4.25
CA ALA A 86 4.06 4.26 -5.07
C ALA A 86 2.65 4.01 -4.49
N PRO A 87 2.23 2.78 -4.14
CA PRO A 87 1.02 2.55 -3.36
C PRO A 87 1.01 3.25 -2.00
N TRP A 88 2.14 3.33 -1.29
CA TRP A 88 2.20 4.03 0.00
C TRP A 88 1.92 5.53 -0.15
N ALA A 89 2.46 6.17 -1.18
CA ALA A 89 2.20 7.58 -1.45
C ALA A 89 0.73 7.85 -1.78
N LEU A 90 0.09 6.98 -2.56
CA LEU A 90 -1.35 7.05 -2.85
C LEU A 90 -2.18 6.95 -1.56
N LEU A 91 -1.89 5.94 -0.73
CA LEU A 91 -2.60 5.73 0.54
C LEU A 91 -2.41 6.89 1.53
N ASP A 92 -1.19 7.35 1.68
CA ASP A 92 -0.87 8.44 2.62
C ASP A 92 -1.46 9.77 2.15
N PHE A 93 -1.69 9.94 0.85
CA PHE A 93 -2.47 11.06 0.30
C PHE A 93 -3.98 10.91 0.57
N GLY A 94 -4.47 9.67 0.72
CA GLY A 94 -5.88 9.34 0.96
C GLY A 94 -6.55 8.55 -0.17
N ILE A 95 -5.85 8.27 -1.28
CA ILE A 95 -6.39 7.48 -2.40
C ILE A 95 -6.37 6.00 -2.03
N THR A 96 -7.55 5.41 -1.91
CA THR A 96 -7.75 4.00 -1.57
C THR A 96 -8.34 3.16 -2.72
N CYS A 97 -8.74 3.81 -3.82
CA CYS A 97 -9.22 3.15 -5.03
C CYS A 97 -8.62 3.81 -6.26
N VAL A 98 -8.13 3.00 -7.20
CA VAL A 98 -7.64 3.47 -8.50
C VAL A 98 -8.38 2.72 -9.61
N ILE A 99 -8.95 3.45 -10.57
CA ILE A 99 -9.70 2.90 -11.70
C ILE A 99 -8.92 3.21 -12.97
N SER A 100 -8.64 2.20 -13.79
CA SER A 100 -7.90 2.36 -15.06
C SER A 100 -8.31 1.27 -16.04
N SER A 101 -8.02 1.46 -17.33
CA SER A 101 -8.23 0.41 -18.35
C SER A 101 -7.17 -0.69 -18.28
N SER A 102 -6.00 -0.42 -17.72
CA SER A 102 -4.97 -1.43 -17.40
C SER A 102 -3.96 -0.92 -16.39
N PHE A 103 -3.29 -1.85 -15.72
CA PHE A 103 -2.22 -1.60 -14.76
C PHE A 103 -1.00 -2.43 -15.11
N ALA A 104 0.18 -1.98 -14.69
CA ALA A 104 1.34 -2.86 -14.62
C ALA A 104 1.12 -3.93 -13.53
N ASP A 105 1.47 -5.19 -13.83
CA ASP A 105 1.18 -6.35 -12.98
C ASP A 105 1.73 -6.21 -11.56
N ILE A 106 2.97 -5.74 -11.44
CA ILE A 106 3.61 -5.58 -10.12
C ILE A 106 2.89 -4.52 -9.31
N PHE A 107 2.58 -3.36 -9.91
CA PHE A 107 1.86 -2.28 -9.25
C PHE A 107 0.46 -2.74 -8.83
N TYR A 108 -0.27 -3.42 -9.71
CA TYR A 108 -1.58 -4.00 -9.41
C TYR A 108 -1.55 -4.91 -8.18
N ASN A 109 -0.56 -5.79 -8.09
CA ASN A 109 -0.40 -6.69 -6.95
C ASN A 109 0.00 -5.93 -5.66
N ASN A 110 0.88 -4.94 -5.76
CA ASN A 110 1.30 -4.12 -4.63
C ASN A 110 0.14 -3.27 -4.07
N CYS A 111 -0.81 -2.83 -4.90
CA CYS A 111 -2.03 -2.16 -4.44
C CYS A 111 -2.79 -3.02 -3.43
N PHE A 112 -3.09 -4.28 -3.77
CA PHE A 112 -3.82 -5.19 -2.87
C PHE A 112 -3.08 -5.46 -1.55
N LYS A 113 -1.76 -5.62 -1.60
CA LYS A 113 -0.93 -5.83 -0.40
C LYS A 113 -0.98 -4.65 0.57
N ASN A 114 -1.21 -3.46 0.04
CA ASN A 114 -1.22 -2.23 0.81
C ASN A 114 -2.64 -1.70 1.13
N GLY A 115 -3.71 -2.35 0.64
CA GLY A 115 -5.09 -1.94 0.95
C GLY A 115 -5.69 -0.94 -0.04
N ILE A 116 -5.12 -0.82 -1.24
CA ILE A 116 -5.72 -0.09 -2.36
C ILE A 116 -6.50 -1.09 -3.22
N LEU A 117 -7.69 -0.70 -3.66
CA LEU A 117 -8.49 -1.44 -4.63
C LEU A 117 -8.20 -0.93 -6.05
N PRO A 118 -7.42 -1.64 -6.88
CA PRO A 118 -7.29 -1.33 -8.29
C PRO A 118 -8.44 -2.00 -9.07
N ILE A 119 -9.18 -1.20 -9.86
CA ILE A 119 -10.31 -1.66 -10.67
C ILE A 119 -9.97 -1.49 -12.16
N ILE A 120 -10.14 -2.56 -12.93
CA ILE A 120 -9.98 -2.55 -14.38
C ILE A 120 -11.36 -2.43 -15.02
N LEU A 121 -11.55 -1.41 -15.84
CA LEU A 121 -12.75 -1.20 -16.64
C LEU A 121 -12.36 -0.92 -18.11
N ASN A 122 -13.29 -1.14 -19.04
CA ASN A 122 -13.09 -0.72 -20.42
C ASN A 122 -13.08 0.82 -20.55
N GLU A 123 -12.51 1.32 -21.63
CA GLU A 123 -12.33 2.76 -21.85
C GLU A 123 -13.65 3.54 -21.93
N GLU A 124 -14.72 2.91 -22.42
CA GLU A 124 -16.06 3.52 -22.46
C GLU A 124 -16.59 3.83 -21.06
N LYS A 125 -16.45 2.87 -20.13
CA LYS A 125 -16.88 3.07 -18.74
C LYS A 125 -15.99 4.05 -17.97
N ILE A 126 -14.69 4.08 -18.29
CA ILE A 126 -13.78 5.11 -17.74
C ILE A 126 -14.22 6.50 -18.22
N LYS A 127 -14.57 6.64 -19.49
CA LYS A 127 -15.08 7.91 -20.04
C LYS A 127 -16.37 8.33 -19.34
N GLU A 128 -17.34 7.44 -19.18
CA GLU A 128 -18.57 7.72 -18.43
C GLU A 128 -18.27 8.21 -17.00
N LEU A 129 -17.40 7.50 -16.26
CA LEU A 129 -17.03 7.87 -14.91
C LEU A 129 -16.25 9.20 -14.86
N SER A 130 -15.44 9.51 -15.88
CA SER A 130 -14.71 10.77 -15.96
C SER A 130 -15.65 11.99 -16.13
N GLU A 131 -16.80 11.82 -16.75
CA GLU A 131 -17.81 12.87 -16.85
C GLU A 131 -18.38 13.22 -15.46
N TYR A 132 -18.58 12.22 -14.58
CA TYR A 132 -18.97 12.46 -13.18
C TYR A 132 -17.88 13.18 -12.41
N ALA A 133 -16.61 12.82 -12.62
CA ALA A 133 -15.48 13.54 -12.04
C ALA A 133 -15.49 15.03 -12.48
N ASN A 134 -15.68 15.30 -13.77
CA ASN A 134 -15.70 16.66 -14.31
C ASN A 134 -16.88 17.49 -13.74
N ARG A 135 -18.03 16.85 -13.47
CA ARG A 135 -19.18 17.49 -12.82
C ARG A 135 -19.06 17.59 -11.31
N LYS A 136 -17.95 17.09 -10.73
CA LYS A 136 -17.73 17.03 -9.28
C LYS A 136 -18.79 16.20 -8.54
N GLU A 137 -19.34 15.20 -9.19
CA GLU A 137 -20.34 14.30 -8.64
C GLU A 137 -19.68 13.09 -7.99
N SER A 138 -20.22 12.65 -6.85
CA SER A 138 -19.67 11.48 -6.15
C SER A 138 -20.09 10.18 -6.81
N ILE A 139 -19.17 9.21 -6.78
CA ILE A 139 -19.44 7.82 -7.12
C ILE A 139 -19.25 6.93 -5.89
N SER A 140 -19.89 5.78 -5.87
CA SER A 140 -19.79 4.80 -4.79
C SER A 140 -19.26 3.48 -5.32
N VAL A 141 -18.18 2.99 -4.71
CA VAL A 141 -17.55 1.71 -5.03
C VAL A 141 -17.88 0.72 -3.93
N ASP A 142 -18.55 -0.39 -4.26
CA ASP A 142 -18.85 -1.47 -3.33
C ASP A 142 -18.06 -2.73 -3.69
N LEU A 143 -17.18 -3.16 -2.79
CA LEU A 143 -16.36 -4.34 -3.01
C LEU A 143 -17.12 -5.64 -2.72
N ASN A 144 -18.16 -5.63 -1.85
CA ASN A 144 -18.95 -6.83 -1.59
C ASN A 144 -19.73 -7.24 -2.83
N ASP A 145 -20.40 -6.26 -3.47
CA ASP A 145 -21.20 -6.48 -4.67
C ASP A 145 -20.39 -6.37 -5.96
N GLU A 146 -19.11 -5.97 -5.87
CA GLU A 146 -18.21 -5.74 -7.02
C GLU A 146 -18.83 -4.79 -8.06
N LYS A 147 -19.34 -3.65 -7.57
CA LYS A 147 -20.00 -2.66 -8.42
C LYS A 147 -19.59 -1.23 -8.07
N ILE A 148 -19.68 -0.36 -9.07
CA ILE A 148 -19.58 1.09 -8.94
C ILE A 148 -20.93 1.67 -9.29
N VAL A 149 -21.48 2.52 -8.43
CA VAL A 149 -22.74 3.23 -8.63
C VAL A 149 -22.44 4.71 -8.86
N TYR A 150 -23.00 5.27 -9.91
CA TYR A 150 -22.83 6.66 -10.32
C TYR A 150 -24.14 7.20 -10.92
N GLY A 151 -24.74 8.20 -10.26
CA GLY A 151 -26.10 8.66 -10.58
C GLY A 151 -27.10 7.50 -10.50
N ASN A 152 -27.83 7.26 -11.59
CA ASN A 152 -28.79 6.17 -11.75
C ASN A 152 -28.17 4.93 -12.43
N ASN A 153 -26.86 4.94 -12.70
CA ASN A 153 -26.17 3.88 -13.41
C ASN A 153 -25.32 3.04 -12.46
N GLU A 154 -25.05 1.81 -12.88
CA GLU A 154 -24.06 0.95 -12.22
C GLU A 154 -23.17 0.25 -13.24
N VAL A 155 -21.94 -0.05 -12.85
CA VAL A 155 -21.02 -0.91 -13.59
C VAL A 155 -20.42 -1.94 -12.67
N LYS A 156 -20.37 -3.19 -13.13
CA LYS A 156 -19.75 -4.31 -12.40
C LYS A 156 -18.29 -4.44 -12.77
N PHE A 157 -17.48 -4.81 -11.78
CA PHE A 157 -16.08 -5.18 -11.96
C PHE A 157 -15.83 -6.53 -11.34
N LYS A 158 -14.66 -7.12 -11.57
CA LYS A 158 -14.28 -8.41 -10.98
C LYS A 158 -12.94 -8.30 -10.28
N VAL A 159 -12.87 -8.88 -9.08
CA VAL A 159 -11.64 -9.02 -8.30
C VAL A 159 -11.44 -10.49 -7.96
N HIS A 160 -10.18 -10.95 -8.01
CA HIS A 160 -9.86 -12.32 -7.61
C HIS A 160 -10.32 -12.58 -6.16
N SER A 161 -11.04 -13.68 -5.92
CA SER A 161 -11.71 -13.99 -4.65
C SER A 161 -10.80 -13.88 -3.42
N PHE A 162 -9.56 -14.35 -3.52
CA PHE A 162 -8.59 -14.24 -2.44
C PHE A 162 -8.20 -12.78 -2.15
N LYS A 163 -7.95 -11.96 -3.18
CA LYS A 163 -7.61 -10.53 -3.03
C LYS A 163 -8.79 -9.74 -2.45
N LYS A 164 -10.02 -10.04 -2.90
CA LYS A 164 -11.25 -9.50 -2.34
C LYS A 164 -11.36 -9.77 -0.85
N LYS A 165 -11.18 -11.04 -0.44
CA LYS A 165 -11.19 -11.43 0.98
C LYS A 165 -10.14 -10.67 1.78
N CYS A 166 -8.91 -10.53 1.29
CA CYS A 166 -7.85 -9.80 1.97
C CYS A 166 -8.23 -8.33 2.21
N LEU A 167 -8.80 -7.65 1.22
CA LEU A 167 -9.26 -6.26 1.36
C LEU A 167 -10.43 -6.14 2.35
N LEU A 168 -11.45 -7.00 2.23
CA LEU A 168 -12.64 -6.98 3.10
C LEU A 168 -12.28 -7.24 4.57
N GLU A 169 -11.34 -8.16 4.83
CA GLU A 169 -10.90 -8.50 6.19
C GLU A 169 -9.75 -7.63 6.69
N GLY A 170 -9.13 -6.81 5.82
CA GLY A 170 -7.97 -5.99 6.17
C GLY A 170 -6.68 -6.79 6.39
N LEU A 171 -6.50 -7.89 5.63
CA LEU A 171 -5.38 -8.81 5.79
C LEU A 171 -4.22 -8.46 4.85
N ASP A 172 -3.10 -8.10 5.45
CA ASP A 172 -1.81 -8.07 4.77
C ASP A 172 -1.05 -9.40 4.92
N ASP A 173 0.14 -9.51 4.33
CA ASP A 173 0.95 -10.73 4.36
C ASP A 173 1.30 -11.16 5.80
N ILE A 174 1.48 -10.20 6.72
CA ILE A 174 1.75 -10.48 8.13
C ILE A 174 0.50 -11.05 8.80
N ALA A 175 -0.66 -10.43 8.62
CA ALA A 175 -1.91 -10.90 9.18
C ALA A 175 -2.30 -12.29 8.66
N LEU A 176 -2.02 -12.58 7.37
CA LEU A 176 -2.20 -13.91 6.79
C LEU A 176 -1.30 -14.95 7.45
N SER A 177 -0.05 -14.61 7.76
CA SER A 177 0.87 -15.49 8.47
C SER A 177 0.43 -15.73 9.91
N LEU A 178 0.00 -14.67 10.61
CA LEU A 178 -0.50 -14.76 11.99
C LEU A 178 -1.76 -15.64 12.12
N LYS A 179 -2.62 -15.70 11.10
CA LYS A 179 -3.74 -16.66 11.07
C LYS A 179 -3.28 -18.13 11.07
N LYS A 180 -2.02 -18.40 10.79
CA LYS A 180 -1.42 -19.74 10.79
C LYS A 180 -0.47 -19.96 11.98
N SER A 181 -0.45 -19.09 13.00
CA SER A 181 0.49 -19.15 14.13
C SER A 181 0.57 -20.54 14.75
N ASN A 182 -0.56 -21.19 15.07
CA ASN A 182 -0.58 -22.52 15.65
C ASN A 182 0.15 -23.60 14.78
N LYS A 183 0.03 -23.48 13.44
CA LYS A 183 0.75 -24.38 12.53
C LYS A 183 2.24 -24.07 12.46
N ILE A 184 2.59 -22.81 12.55
CA ILE A 184 3.98 -22.34 12.56
C ILE A 184 4.65 -22.80 13.85
N GLU A 185 4.03 -22.58 15.01
CA GLU A 185 4.52 -23.03 16.33
C GLU A 185 4.76 -24.55 16.36
N LYS A 186 3.78 -25.34 15.89
CA LYS A 186 3.95 -26.78 15.81
C LYS A 186 5.12 -27.19 14.91
N PHE A 187 5.26 -26.54 13.75
CA PHE A 187 6.39 -26.78 12.85
C PHE A 187 7.73 -26.42 13.50
N GLU A 188 7.81 -25.28 14.20
CA GLU A 188 9.01 -24.86 14.92
C GLU A 188 9.38 -25.82 16.07
N GLU A 189 8.41 -26.35 16.79
CA GLU A 189 8.63 -27.38 17.82
C GLU A 189 9.18 -28.67 17.23
N ASP A 190 8.57 -29.13 16.13
CA ASP A 190 9.05 -30.33 15.41
C ASP A 190 10.46 -30.08 14.85
N LEU A 191 10.73 -28.91 14.32
CA LEU A 191 12.05 -28.54 13.80
C LEU A 191 13.11 -28.50 14.92
N LYS A 192 12.79 -27.98 16.11
CA LYS A 192 13.67 -28.01 17.28
C LYS A 192 14.03 -29.42 17.69
N ARG A 193 13.08 -30.35 17.60
CA ARG A 193 13.28 -31.76 17.94
C ARG A 193 14.16 -32.48 16.91
N ILE A 194 13.89 -32.28 15.60
CA ILE A 194 14.56 -33.01 14.52
C ILE A 194 15.91 -32.39 14.16
N LYS A 195 16.02 -31.06 14.22
CA LYS A 195 17.21 -30.29 13.82
C LYS A 195 17.60 -29.22 14.85
N PRO A 196 17.99 -29.60 16.08
CA PRO A 196 18.27 -28.64 17.18
C PRO A 196 19.37 -27.64 16.86
N TRP A 197 20.27 -27.95 15.92
CA TRP A 197 21.36 -27.05 15.52
C TRP A 197 20.92 -25.87 14.67
N ILE A 198 19.74 -25.90 14.01
CA ILE A 198 19.23 -24.78 13.21
C ILE A 198 18.74 -23.64 14.12
N ILE A 199 18.19 -23.98 15.29
CA ILE A 199 17.64 -23.01 16.24
C ILE A 199 18.63 -22.83 17.39
N ASN A 200 19.87 -22.43 17.09
CA ASN A 200 20.83 -22.02 18.09
C ASN A 200 20.50 -20.63 18.60
N ASP A 201 19.84 -20.57 19.74
CA ASP A 201 19.52 -19.32 20.44
C ASP A 201 20.80 -18.64 20.94
N LYS A 202 21.36 -17.76 20.08
CA LYS A 202 22.54 -16.95 20.43
C LYS A 202 22.32 -16.04 21.65
N SER A 203 21.06 -15.87 22.11
CA SER A 203 20.73 -15.05 23.28
C SER A 203 21.18 -15.72 24.62
N LYS A 204 21.21 -17.05 24.66
CA LYS A 204 21.70 -17.77 25.86
C LYS A 204 23.23 -17.68 26.04
N LYS A 205 24.01 -17.48 24.98
CA LYS A 205 25.46 -17.31 25.09
C LYS A 205 25.88 -15.96 25.70
N LYS A 206 25.07 -14.91 25.59
CA LYS A 206 25.37 -13.60 26.17
C LYS A 206 25.15 -13.56 27.70
N LYS A 207 24.21 -14.34 28.25
CA LYS A 207 23.96 -14.38 29.71
C LYS A 207 25.06 -15.12 30.47
N ASN A 208 25.68 -16.15 29.87
CA ASN A 208 26.74 -16.91 30.54
C ASN A 208 28.11 -16.19 30.52
N LEU A 209 28.33 -15.25 29.59
CA LEU A 209 29.56 -14.46 29.51
C LEU A 209 29.58 -13.28 30.52
N THR A 210 28.40 -12.79 30.92
CA THR A 210 28.29 -11.71 31.92
C THR A 210 28.42 -12.22 33.35
N THR A 211 28.03 -13.46 33.63
CA THR A 211 28.20 -14.09 34.95
C THR A 211 29.64 -14.54 35.22
N SER A 212 30.38 -15.01 34.21
CA SER A 212 31.78 -15.42 34.38
C SER A 212 32.75 -14.21 34.59
N ARG A 213 32.42 -13.03 34.03
CA ARG A 213 33.23 -11.81 34.26
C ARG A 213 33.02 -11.16 35.62
N ARG A 214 31.91 -11.47 36.30
CA ARG A 214 31.66 -10.96 37.67
C ARG A 214 32.41 -11.76 38.73
N TRP A 215 32.77 -13.03 38.47
CA TRP A 215 33.48 -13.88 39.38
C TRP A 215 34.99 -13.59 39.45
N ASN A 216 35.58 -13.07 38.37
CA ASN A 216 37.03 -12.76 38.36
C ASN A 216 37.39 -11.37 38.87
N ARG A 217 36.40 -10.49 39.17
CA ARG A 217 36.69 -9.16 39.78
C ARG A 217 36.70 -9.13 41.29
N SER A 218 36.25 -10.19 41.96
CA SER A 218 36.24 -10.27 43.43
C SER A 218 37.51 -10.93 44.05
N ARG A 219 38.46 -11.39 43.22
CA ARG A 219 39.73 -12.03 43.72
C ARG A 219 40.97 -11.15 43.59
N SER A 220 40.88 -9.94 43.07
CA SER A 220 42.05 -9.04 42.91
C SER A 220 42.17 -7.93 43.96
N ASN A 221 41.28 -7.88 44.99
CA ASN A 221 41.31 -6.84 46.02
C ASN A 221 41.60 -7.37 47.42
N SER A 222 42.31 -8.52 47.58
CA SER A 222 42.79 -8.98 48.89
C SER A 222 44.25 -9.44 48.83
N ARG A 223 45.13 -8.54 48.43
CA ARG A 223 46.57 -8.57 48.70
C ARG A 223 47.14 -7.20 48.39
N GLY A 224 47.37 -6.41 49.38
CA GLY A 224 48.07 -5.16 49.37
C GLY A 224 47.80 -4.39 50.67
#